data_d141b904c5d09d6cc9d26adb2850317f
#
_entry.id   d141b904c5d09d6cc9d26adb2850317f
#
_cell.length_a   1.000
_cell.length_b   1.000
_cell.length_c   1.000
_cell.angle_alpha   90.00
_cell.angle_beta   90.00
_cell.angle_gamma   90.00
#
_symmetry.space_group_name_H-M   'P 1'
#
loop_
_entity.id
_entity.type
_entity.pdbx_description
1 polymer ?
#
loop_
_entity_poly.entity_id
_entity_poly.type
_entity_poly.pdbx_seq_one_letter_code
_entity_poly.pdbx_strand_id
1 'polypeptide(L)'
;MLLWTERGVDGCCALTFGDSWRPIERYYPYALPRPWGQLGSVAVSADCRGRGYGLALLDAALRRLHNNGVNGCVIDWVRRTDFYEKFGFSVYRRYLAMKQELK
;
A
#
# COMPACT_ATOMS: atom_id res chain seq x y z
N MET A 1 -5.23 -0.63 8.87
CA MET A 1 -6.19 0.48 8.68
C MET A 1 -7.44 -0.05 7.99
N LEU A 2 -8.60 0.33 8.47
CA LEU A 2 -9.88 -0.19 7.98
C LEU A 2 -10.76 0.95 7.47
N LEU A 3 -11.49 0.68 6.39
CA LEU A 3 -12.53 1.56 5.87
C LEU A 3 -13.89 1.06 6.37
N TRP A 4 -14.55 1.84 7.19
CA TRP A 4 -15.87 1.54 7.72
C TRP A 4 -16.95 2.28 6.92
N THR A 5 -18.01 1.56 6.60
CA THR A 5 -19.25 2.10 6.01
C THR A 5 -20.42 1.70 6.89
N GLU A 6 -21.63 2.08 6.50
CA GLU A 6 -22.85 1.66 7.21
C GLU A 6 -23.03 0.14 7.24
N ARG A 7 -22.41 -0.59 6.29
CA ARG A 7 -22.48 -2.06 6.22
C ARG A 7 -21.44 -2.77 7.10
N GLY A 8 -20.45 -2.03 7.61
CA GLY A 8 -19.31 -2.59 8.35
C GLY A 8 -18.00 -2.26 7.65
N VAL A 9 -17.07 -3.22 7.62
CA VAL A 9 -15.75 -3.03 6.97
C VAL A 9 -15.86 -3.31 5.48
N ASP A 10 -15.63 -2.31 4.66
CA ASP A 10 -15.64 -2.40 3.19
C ASP A 10 -14.28 -2.15 2.55
N GLY A 11 -13.25 -1.93 3.34
CA GLY A 11 -11.89 -1.78 2.82
C GLY A 11 -10.84 -1.92 3.90
N CYS A 12 -9.61 -2.18 3.47
CA CYS A 12 -8.48 -2.27 4.39
C CYS A 12 -7.16 -1.99 3.67
N CYS A 13 -6.15 -1.65 4.44
CA CYS A 13 -4.77 -1.68 4.01
C CYS A 13 -3.85 -1.98 5.19
N ALA A 14 -2.66 -2.48 4.90
CA ALA A 14 -1.63 -2.73 5.90
C ALA A 14 -0.57 -1.64 5.84
N LEU A 15 -0.18 -1.12 7.00
CA LEU A 15 0.92 -0.18 7.14
C LEU A 15 2.03 -0.84 7.93
N THR A 16 3.27 -0.67 7.45
CA THR A 16 4.47 -1.14 8.14
C THR A 16 5.39 0.05 8.38
N PHE A 17 5.91 0.14 9.60
CA PHE A 17 6.84 1.18 10.02
C PHE A 17 8.22 0.56 10.27
N GLY A 18 9.24 1.40 10.45
CA GLY A 18 10.61 0.93 10.68
C GLY A 18 10.77 0.07 11.93
N ASP A 19 9.93 0.28 12.94
CA ASP A 19 9.90 -0.49 14.20
C ASP A 19 8.90 -1.65 14.19
N SER A 20 8.29 -1.94 13.05
CA SER A 20 7.35 -3.06 12.93
C SER A 20 8.07 -4.40 13.02
N TRP A 21 7.34 -5.44 13.39
CA TRP A 21 7.87 -6.80 13.58
C TRP A 21 8.57 -7.35 12.33
N ARG A 22 8.09 -7.03 11.13
CA ARG A 22 8.74 -7.42 9.88
C ARG A 22 9.62 -6.28 9.37
N PRO A 23 10.91 -6.52 9.16
CA PRO A 23 11.81 -5.46 8.69
C PRO A 23 11.38 -4.89 7.35
N ILE A 24 11.39 -3.57 7.27
CA ILE A 24 11.01 -2.87 6.05
C ILE A 24 12.09 -2.97 4.97
N GLU A 25 13.33 -3.28 5.37
CA GLU A 25 14.46 -3.46 4.47
C GLU A 25 14.22 -4.54 3.40
N ARG A 26 13.35 -5.51 3.68
CA ARG A 26 12.99 -6.56 2.72
C ARG A 26 12.34 -6.02 1.44
N TYR A 27 11.85 -4.78 1.47
CA TYR A 27 11.27 -4.12 0.30
C TYR A 27 12.29 -3.28 -0.46
N TYR A 28 13.55 -3.30 -0.05
CA TYR A 28 14.68 -2.60 -0.70
C TYR A 28 14.46 -1.10 -0.87
N PRO A 29 14.10 -0.35 0.18
CA PRO A 29 13.76 1.07 0.06
C PRO A 29 14.98 1.99 0.11
N TYR A 30 16.17 1.49 -0.16
CA TYR A 30 17.44 2.18 0.13
C TYR A 30 17.63 3.50 -0.59
N ALA A 31 16.94 3.72 -1.72
CA ALA A 31 16.99 4.99 -2.45
C ALA A 31 16.02 6.04 -1.90
N LEU A 32 15.19 5.68 -0.92
CA LEU A 32 14.18 6.57 -0.37
C LEU A 32 14.67 7.28 0.89
N PRO A 33 14.15 8.50 1.17
CA PRO A 33 14.44 9.18 2.43
C PRO A 33 13.96 8.39 3.65
N ARG A 34 14.74 8.38 4.70
CA ARG A 34 14.37 7.79 5.98
C ARG A 34 13.61 8.79 6.85
N PRO A 35 12.76 8.38 7.80
CA PRO A 35 12.34 7.00 8.07
C PRO A 35 11.46 6.40 6.97
N TRP A 36 11.56 5.08 6.80
CA TRP A 36 10.80 4.35 5.80
C TRP A 36 9.46 3.87 6.31
N GLY A 37 8.50 3.73 5.42
CA GLY A 37 7.23 3.08 5.65
C GLY A 37 6.85 2.20 4.46
N GLN A 38 5.93 1.26 4.69
CA GLN A 38 5.41 0.39 3.65
C GLN A 38 3.88 0.39 3.72
N LEU A 39 3.26 0.41 2.57
CA LEU A 39 1.82 0.29 2.41
C LEU A 39 1.54 -0.92 1.53
N GLY A 40 0.61 -1.76 1.94
CA GLY A 40 0.27 -2.95 1.17
C GLY A 40 -1.14 -3.42 1.44
N SER A 41 -1.54 -4.44 0.68
CA SER A 41 -2.84 -5.09 0.83
C SER A 41 -4.01 -4.13 0.78
N VAL A 42 -3.96 -3.11 -0.10
CA VAL A 42 -5.08 -2.18 -0.28
C VAL A 42 -6.22 -2.92 -0.98
N ALA A 43 -7.35 -2.99 -0.32
CA ALA A 43 -8.52 -3.68 -0.84
C ALA A 43 -9.79 -2.93 -0.46
N VAL A 44 -10.74 -2.95 -1.38
CA VAL A 44 -12.08 -2.38 -1.20
C VAL A 44 -13.09 -3.40 -1.72
N SER A 45 -14.21 -3.56 -1.01
CA SER A 45 -15.29 -4.46 -1.43
C SER A 45 -15.70 -4.19 -2.88
N ALA A 46 -15.92 -5.25 -3.65
CA ALA A 46 -16.17 -5.14 -5.09
C ALA A 46 -17.39 -4.24 -5.44
N ASP A 47 -18.43 -4.31 -4.65
CA ASP A 47 -19.63 -3.51 -4.84
C ASP A 47 -19.50 -2.06 -4.37
N CYS A 48 -18.39 -1.72 -3.71
CA CYS A 48 -18.06 -0.34 -3.31
C CYS A 48 -17.08 0.34 -4.26
N ARG A 49 -16.59 -0.36 -5.27
CA ARG A 49 -15.64 0.19 -6.23
C ARG A 49 -16.31 1.25 -7.11
N GLY A 50 -15.52 2.21 -7.58
CA GLY A 50 -16.02 3.31 -8.39
C GLY A 50 -16.63 4.47 -7.59
N ARG A 51 -16.62 4.40 -6.26
CA ARG A 51 -17.15 5.46 -5.37
C ARG A 51 -16.05 6.31 -4.74
N GLY A 52 -14.80 6.13 -5.13
CA GLY A 52 -13.67 6.87 -4.57
C GLY A 52 -13.17 6.35 -3.22
N TYR A 53 -13.67 5.22 -2.73
CA TYR A 53 -13.28 4.67 -1.44
C TYR A 53 -11.81 4.21 -1.41
N GLY A 54 -11.34 3.63 -2.52
CA GLY A 54 -9.93 3.25 -2.64
C GLY A 54 -8.99 4.43 -2.56
N LEU A 55 -9.33 5.52 -3.24
CA LEU A 55 -8.53 6.77 -3.19
C LEU A 55 -8.57 7.40 -1.80
N ALA A 56 -9.74 7.41 -1.16
CA ALA A 56 -9.88 7.92 0.20
C ALA A 56 -9.07 7.11 1.22
N LEU A 57 -9.09 5.78 1.08
CA LEU A 57 -8.31 4.89 1.93
C LEU A 57 -6.82 5.11 1.74
N LEU A 58 -6.35 5.23 0.51
CA LEU A 58 -4.96 5.50 0.20
C LEU A 58 -4.52 6.86 0.74
N ASP A 59 -5.32 7.89 0.55
CA ASP A 59 -5.04 9.23 1.09
C ASP A 59 -4.91 9.18 2.62
N ALA A 60 -5.84 8.55 3.30
CA ALA A 60 -5.81 8.40 4.75
C ALA A 60 -4.59 7.62 5.22
N ALA A 61 -4.21 6.56 4.51
CA ALA A 61 -3.03 5.75 4.82
C ALA A 61 -1.74 6.57 4.70
N LEU A 62 -1.61 7.34 3.62
CA LEU A 62 -0.43 8.19 3.40
C LEU A 62 -0.34 9.31 4.44
N ARG A 63 -1.47 9.91 4.83
CA ARG A 63 -1.50 10.89 5.92
C ARG A 63 -1.07 10.27 7.24
N ARG A 64 -1.50 9.05 7.51
CA ARG A 64 -1.11 8.31 8.73
C ARG A 64 0.40 8.07 8.76
N LEU A 65 0.99 7.63 7.65
CA LEU A 65 2.43 7.44 7.53
C LEU A 65 3.17 8.76 7.74
N HIS A 66 2.74 9.81 7.05
CA HIS A 66 3.35 11.13 7.16
C HIS A 66 3.29 11.68 8.59
N ASN A 67 2.14 11.57 9.26
CA ASN A 67 1.95 12.04 10.62
C ASN A 67 2.78 11.26 11.65
N ASN A 68 3.24 10.07 11.28
CA ASN A 68 4.15 9.26 12.10
C ASN A 68 5.62 9.42 11.68
N GLY A 69 5.94 10.44 10.90
CA GLY A 69 7.30 10.81 10.56
C GLY A 69 7.92 10.06 9.39
N VAL A 70 7.12 9.28 8.65
CA VAL A 70 7.63 8.54 7.48
C VAL A 70 7.90 9.49 6.32
N ASN A 71 9.10 9.41 5.76
CA ASN A 71 9.55 10.26 4.64
C ASN A 71 9.67 9.50 3.32
N GLY A 72 9.79 8.18 3.35
CA GLY A 72 9.85 7.34 2.16
C GLY A 72 8.90 6.16 2.28
N CYS A 73 8.05 5.96 1.29
CA CYS A 73 7.05 4.90 1.31
C CYS A 73 7.23 3.96 0.13
N VAL A 74 7.26 2.66 0.40
CA VAL A 74 7.29 1.61 -0.62
C VAL A 74 5.96 0.87 -0.63
N ILE A 75 5.52 0.52 -1.83
CA ILE A 75 4.35 -0.33 -2.05
C ILE A 75 4.82 -1.54 -2.85
N ASP A 76 4.59 -2.73 -2.31
CA ASP A 76 5.03 -3.99 -2.93
C ASP A 76 3.88 -4.70 -3.65
N TRP A 77 4.25 -5.57 -4.60
CA TRP A 77 3.33 -6.44 -5.33
C TRP A 77 2.16 -5.71 -5.98
N VAL A 78 2.46 -4.60 -6.66
CA VAL A 78 1.47 -3.77 -7.34
C VAL A 78 1.26 -4.26 -8.76
N ARG A 79 -0.01 -4.44 -9.15
CA ARG A 79 -0.41 -4.70 -10.54
C ARG A 79 -0.93 -3.44 -11.22
N ARG A 80 -1.69 -2.63 -10.50
CA ARG A 80 -2.31 -1.40 -11.01
C ARG A 80 -1.50 -0.18 -10.59
N THR A 81 -0.43 0.09 -11.31
CA THR A 81 0.46 1.22 -11.02
C THR A 81 -0.23 2.57 -11.23
N ASP A 82 -1.17 2.66 -12.18
CA ASP A 82 -1.92 3.88 -12.46
C ASP A 82 -2.63 4.46 -11.25
N PHE A 83 -3.16 3.60 -10.38
CA PHE A 83 -3.86 4.00 -9.16
C PHE A 83 -2.93 4.75 -8.20
N TYR A 84 -1.70 4.23 -8.03
CA TYR A 84 -0.72 4.81 -7.11
C TYR A 84 0.03 5.99 -7.71
N GLU A 85 0.17 6.04 -9.03
CA GLU A 85 0.84 7.16 -9.73
C GLU A 85 0.14 8.49 -9.48
N LYS A 86 -1.17 8.49 -9.23
CA LYS A 86 -1.92 9.68 -8.86
C LYS A 86 -1.43 10.35 -7.58
N PHE A 87 -0.72 9.61 -6.74
CA PHE A 87 -0.16 10.09 -5.47
C PHE A 87 1.36 10.29 -5.55
N GLY A 88 1.93 10.30 -6.74
CA GLY A 88 3.36 10.54 -6.95
C GLY A 88 4.25 9.31 -6.84
N PHE A 89 3.68 8.12 -6.77
CA PHE A 89 4.46 6.88 -6.77
C PHE A 89 4.96 6.56 -8.16
N SER A 90 6.17 6.00 -8.23
CA SER A 90 6.76 5.50 -9.47
C SER A 90 7.29 4.08 -9.26
N VAL A 91 7.32 3.31 -10.34
CA VAL A 91 7.85 1.94 -10.30
C VAL A 91 9.37 2.00 -10.23
N TYR A 92 9.97 1.32 -9.24
CA TYR A 92 11.43 1.21 -9.12
C TYR A 92 11.96 -0.22 -9.24
N ARG A 93 11.08 -1.21 -9.12
CA ARG A 93 11.40 -2.63 -9.32
C ARG A 93 10.28 -3.34 -10.02
N ARG A 94 10.65 -4.30 -10.88
CA ARG A 94 9.69 -5.18 -11.54
C ARG A 94 10.10 -6.62 -11.26
N TYR A 95 9.11 -7.47 -11.07
CA TYR A 95 9.31 -8.90 -10.78
C TYR A 95 8.59 -9.74 -11.83
N LEU A 96 9.27 -10.81 -12.27
CA LEU A 96 8.65 -11.82 -13.11
C LEU A 96 7.98 -12.86 -12.22
N ALA A 97 6.66 -12.95 -12.32
CA ALA A 97 5.91 -13.98 -11.62
C ALA A 97 5.88 -15.27 -12.45
N MET A 98 6.22 -16.38 -11.81
CA MET A 98 6.20 -17.72 -12.44
C MET A 98 5.28 -18.60 -11.64
N LYS A 99 4.47 -19.41 -12.36
CA LYS A 99 3.62 -20.41 -11.71
C LYS A 99 3.64 -21.70 -12.51
N GLN A 100 3.43 -22.81 -11.82
CA GLN A 100 3.28 -24.12 -12.41
C GLN A 100 2.10 -24.82 -11.76
N GLU A 101 1.22 -25.40 -12.58
CA GLU A 101 0.16 -26.24 -12.07
C GLU A 101 0.71 -27.63 -11.75
N LEU A 102 0.47 -28.10 -10.54
CA LEU A 102 0.83 -29.43 -10.10
C LEU A 102 -0.35 -30.37 -10.29
N LYS A 103 -0.11 -31.49 -10.95
CA LYS A 103 -1.14 -32.49 -11.21
C LYS A 103 -1.10 -33.60 -10.16
#